data_68b0af8e3ba3e55662feacce6b792c61
#
_entry.id   68b0af8e3ba3e55662feacce6b792c61
#
_cell.length_a   1.000
_cell.length_b   1.000
_cell.length_c   1.000
_cell.angle_alpha   90.00
_cell.angle_beta   90.00
_cell.angle_gamma   90.00
#
_symmetry.space_group_name_H-M   'P 1'
#
loop_
_entity.id
_entity.type
_entity.pdbx_description
1 polymer ?
#
loop_
_entity_poly.entity_id
_entity_poly.type
_entity_poly.pdbx_seq_one_letter_code
_entity_poly.pdbx_strand_id
1 'polypeptide(L)'
;MIPKNEEVLYINPLKLPGPEQMAIDLFLLEKSFIDKNFHMALRFYSWDGDWLSIGKNQTKLPPTWLELLKNKKLKIIRRPSGGNAVLHSRGLTYALVWRNPPKNKKKSYLKTAQWLTDGFKKAGVDLFLGNQPVNISNSNCFSTSTFADLVDKENNKHIGSAQYWKKGHLLQHGEILIEPSKQLWKKVFNIGPPNIKNEIKEKDKIIKFLKESLIKTWPNIKLSNYKLDKKDKEMIHRLAIDNFERIYQF
;
A
#
# COMPACT_ATOMS: atom_id res chain seq x y z
N MET A 1 -30.39 -8.30 -18.83
CA MET A 1 -29.57 -9.15 -17.95
C MET A 1 -29.11 -8.29 -16.80
N ILE A 2 -29.43 -8.65 -15.55
CA ILE A 2 -28.86 -8.01 -14.35
C ILE A 2 -27.36 -8.30 -14.37
N PRO A 3 -26.47 -7.30 -14.33
CA PRO A 3 -25.03 -7.58 -14.34
C PRO A 3 -24.70 -8.45 -13.12
N LYS A 4 -24.03 -9.58 -13.38
CA LYS A 4 -23.59 -10.50 -12.33
C LYS A 4 -22.62 -9.73 -11.44
N ASN A 5 -22.84 -9.71 -10.12
CA ASN A 5 -21.90 -9.08 -9.20
C ASN A 5 -20.52 -9.72 -9.35
N GLU A 6 -19.52 -8.92 -9.68
CA GLU A 6 -18.13 -9.36 -9.81
C GLU A 6 -17.54 -9.55 -8.42
N GLU A 7 -16.90 -10.69 -8.21
CA GLU A 7 -16.34 -11.04 -6.90
C GLU A 7 -15.02 -10.29 -6.66
N VAL A 8 -14.90 -9.67 -5.49
CA VAL A 8 -13.64 -9.11 -4.98
C VAL A 8 -13.13 -9.99 -3.87
N LEU A 9 -11.98 -10.62 -4.08
CA LEU A 9 -11.33 -11.44 -3.07
C LEU A 9 -10.83 -10.55 -1.92
N TYR A 10 -11.41 -10.71 -0.74
CA TYR A 10 -11.01 -9.96 0.45
C TYR A 10 -10.22 -10.84 1.40
N ILE A 11 -8.96 -10.48 1.66
CA ILE A 11 -8.14 -11.12 2.69
C ILE A 11 -8.26 -10.31 3.98
N ASN A 12 -8.68 -10.97 5.07
CA ASN A 12 -8.75 -10.35 6.39
C ASN A 12 -7.38 -9.79 6.81
N PRO A 13 -7.34 -8.73 7.63
CA PRO A 13 -6.10 -8.11 8.06
C PRO A 13 -5.12 -9.11 8.67
N LEU A 14 -3.89 -9.07 8.20
CA LEU A 14 -2.78 -9.89 8.69
C LEU A 14 -1.66 -8.96 9.19
N LYS A 15 -0.99 -9.40 10.25
CA LYS A 15 0.26 -8.80 10.72
C LYS A 15 1.40 -9.78 10.47
N LEU A 16 2.26 -9.49 9.49
CA LEU A 16 3.33 -10.37 9.01
C LEU A 16 4.60 -9.56 8.75
N PRO A 17 5.77 -10.21 8.66
CA PRO A 17 7.02 -9.59 8.20
C PRO A 17 6.92 -9.06 6.76
N GLY A 18 7.87 -8.20 6.40
CA GLY A 18 7.89 -7.54 5.10
C GLY A 18 7.91 -8.47 3.89
N PRO A 19 8.76 -9.51 3.85
CA PRO A 19 8.81 -10.45 2.73
C PRO A 19 7.46 -11.09 2.44
N GLU A 20 6.76 -11.58 3.47
CA GLU A 20 5.46 -12.21 3.31
C GLU A 20 4.38 -11.20 2.90
N GLN A 21 4.40 -9.96 3.44
CA GLN A 21 3.46 -8.92 3.02
C GLN A 21 3.60 -8.61 1.53
N MET A 22 4.82 -8.40 1.05
CA MET A 22 5.08 -8.13 -0.36
C MET A 22 4.80 -9.35 -1.26
N ALA A 23 5.07 -10.56 -0.76
CA ALA A 23 4.78 -11.80 -1.47
C ALA A 23 3.27 -12.03 -1.64
N ILE A 24 2.43 -11.70 -0.66
CA ILE A 24 0.97 -11.78 -0.78
C ILE A 24 0.47 -10.78 -1.84
N ASP A 25 0.98 -9.55 -1.86
CA ASP A 25 0.63 -8.57 -2.89
C ASP A 25 0.97 -9.08 -4.29
N LEU A 26 2.16 -9.66 -4.45
CA LEU A 26 2.61 -10.22 -5.72
C LEU A 26 1.83 -11.48 -6.12
N PHE A 27 1.53 -12.38 -5.16
CA PHE A 27 0.70 -13.56 -5.36
C PHE A 27 -0.68 -13.19 -5.90
N LEU A 28 -1.36 -12.21 -5.31
CA LEU A 28 -2.66 -11.76 -5.78
C LEU A 28 -2.59 -11.18 -7.19
N LEU A 29 -1.52 -10.43 -7.50
CA LEU A 29 -1.31 -9.94 -8.86
C LEU A 29 -1.07 -11.09 -9.84
N GLU A 30 -0.30 -12.11 -9.50
CA GLU A 30 -0.06 -13.28 -10.35
C GLU A 30 -1.30 -14.13 -10.53
N LYS A 31 -2.09 -14.33 -9.47
CA LYS A 31 -3.40 -14.98 -9.53
C LYS A 31 -4.32 -14.29 -10.55
N SER A 32 -4.28 -12.96 -10.64
CA SER A 32 -5.07 -12.21 -11.63
C SER A 32 -4.73 -12.53 -13.09
N PHE A 33 -3.53 -13.11 -13.38
CA PHE A 33 -3.15 -13.51 -14.75
C PHE A 33 -3.69 -14.88 -15.12
N ILE A 34 -3.81 -15.76 -14.13
CA ILE A 34 -4.10 -17.19 -14.32
C ILE A 34 -5.60 -17.44 -14.23
N ASP A 35 -6.25 -16.85 -13.24
CA ASP A 35 -7.68 -17.06 -12.99
C ASP A 35 -8.52 -16.11 -13.84
N LYS A 36 -9.24 -16.67 -14.82
CA LYS A 36 -10.11 -15.91 -15.71
C LYS A 36 -11.31 -15.28 -14.98
N ASN A 37 -11.71 -15.82 -13.84
CA ASN A 37 -12.80 -15.31 -13.02
C ASN A 37 -12.35 -14.28 -12.00
N PHE A 38 -11.03 -14.08 -11.84
CA PHE A 38 -10.50 -13.04 -10.97
C PHE A 38 -10.90 -11.67 -11.52
N HIS A 39 -11.58 -10.88 -10.71
CA HIS A 39 -11.89 -9.49 -11.05
C HIS A 39 -11.00 -8.52 -10.28
N MET A 40 -11.01 -8.63 -8.96
CA MET A 40 -10.28 -7.75 -8.06
C MET A 40 -9.93 -8.47 -6.76
N ALA A 41 -8.89 -8.01 -6.08
CA ALA A 41 -8.60 -8.39 -4.71
C ALA A 41 -8.30 -7.16 -3.86
N LEU A 42 -8.73 -7.21 -2.60
CA LEU A 42 -8.47 -6.17 -1.60
C LEU A 42 -7.92 -6.81 -0.33
N ARG A 43 -6.90 -6.18 0.25
CA ARG A 43 -6.44 -6.49 1.59
C ARG A 43 -5.98 -5.25 2.34
N PHE A 44 -6.11 -5.32 3.66
CA PHE A 44 -5.46 -4.38 4.58
C PHE A 44 -4.51 -5.17 5.47
N TYR A 45 -3.40 -4.56 5.88
CA TYR A 45 -2.42 -5.24 6.71
C TYR A 45 -1.57 -4.30 7.54
N SER A 46 -0.94 -4.85 8.56
CA SER A 46 0.08 -4.20 9.37
C SER A 46 1.37 -5.01 9.30
N TRP A 47 2.48 -4.35 9.51
CA TRP A 47 3.80 -4.97 9.48
C TRP A 47 4.17 -5.51 10.86
N ASP A 48 4.87 -6.64 10.89
CA ASP A 48 5.43 -7.16 12.12
C ASP A 48 6.75 -6.47 12.45
N GLY A 49 6.67 -5.45 13.31
CA GLY A 49 7.73 -4.51 13.61
C GLY A 49 7.76 -3.30 12.66
N ASP A 50 8.83 -2.52 12.77
CA ASP A 50 9.05 -1.33 11.95
C ASP A 50 9.83 -1.69 10.69
N TRP A 51 9.28 -1.32 9.53
CA TRP A 51 9.85 -1.62 8.22
C TRP A 51 10.00 -0.37 7.38
N LEU A 52 11.06 -0.31 6.59
CA LEU A 52 11.25 0.66 5.53
C LEU A 52 11.11 -0.03 4.17
N SER A 53 10.03 0.23 3.45
CA SER A 53 9.95 -0.23 2.07
C SER A 53 10.56 0.79 1.13
N ILE A 54 11.58 0.38 0.37
CA ILE A 54 12.20 1.18 -0.68
C ILE A 54 11.56 0.88 -2.03
N GLY A 55 11.51 1.87 -2.90
CA GLY A 55 10.98 1.68 -4.26
C GLY A 55 11.88 0.80 -5.13
N LYS A 56 11.30 0.17 -6.15
CA LYS A 56 12.01 -0.73 -7.07
C LYS A 56 13.30 -0.15 -7.63
N ASN A 57 13.30 1.14 -7.98
CA ASN A 57 14.42 1.82 -8.63
C ASN A 57 15.32 2.59 -7.65
N GLN A 58 15.08 2.51 -6.35
CA GLN A 58 15.86 3.20 -5.33
C GLN A 58 17.10 2.36 -5.00
N THR A 59 18.21 2.58 -5.71
CA THR A 59 19.44 1.80 -5.60
C THR A 59 20.40 2.30 -4.53
N LYS A 60 20.40 3.61 -4.27
CA LYS A 60 21.27 4.20 -3.24
C LYS A 60 20.50 4.34 -1.93
N LEU A 61 21.08 3.84 -0.85
CA LEU A 61 20.53 3.97 0.50
C LEU A 61 21.38 4.96 1.31
N PRO A 62 20.76 5.89 2.05
CA PRO A 62 21.48 6.75 2.98
C PRO A 62 22.30 5.93 4.00
N PRO A 63 23.53 6.36 4.36
CA PRO A 63 24.36 5.66 5.35
C PRO A 63 23.65 5.43 6.69
N THR A 64 22.80 6.38 7.11
CA THR A 64 21.98 6.27 8.33
C THR A 64 21.03 5.09 8.32
N TRP A 65 20.48 4.71 7.14
CA TRP A 65 19.60 3.53 7.03
C TRP A 65 20.39 2.25 7.14
N LEU A 66 21.59 2.20 6.56
CA LEU A 66 22.49 1.04 6.66
C LEU A 66 22.93 0.82 8.11
N GLU A 67 23.20 1.90 8.84
CA GLU A 67 23.51 1.83 10.28
C GLU A 67 22.29 1.31 11.10
N LEU A 68 21.10 1.82 10.85
CA LEU A 68 19.88 1.37 11.52
C LEU A 68 19.58 -0.11 11.23
N LEU A 69 19.81 -0.55 9.99
CA LEU A 69 19.70 -1.95 9.57
C LEU A 69 20.71 -2.84 10.31
N LYS A 70 22.01 -2.47 10.30
CA LYS A 70 23.08 -3.18 10.99
C LYS A 70 22.81 -3.34 12.48
N ASN A 71 22.27 -2.31 13.10
CA ASN A 71 21.92 -2.28 14.52
C ASN A 71 20.54 -2.94 14.81
N LYS A 72 19.92 -3.59 13.84
CA LYS A 72 18.59 -4.24 13.95
C LYS A 72 17.47 -3.32 14.45
N LYS A 73 17.62 -2.00 14.29
CA LYS A 73 16.63 -0.97 14.69
C LYS A 73 15.62 -0.67 13.58
N LEU A 74 15.88 -1.13 12.37
CA LEU A 74 15.03 -0.98 11.19
C LEU A 74 15.21 -2.18 10.29
N LYS A 75 14.10 -2.66 9.74
CA LYS A 75 14.11 -3.69 8.68
C LYS A 75 13.83 -3.00 7.35
N ILE A 76 14.52 -3.40 6.29
CA ILE A 76 14.38 -2.81 4.96
C ILE A 76 13.90 -3.87 3.98
N ILE A 77 12.98 -3.49 3.10
CA ILE A 77 12.51 -4.33 2.00
C ILE A 77 12.35 -3.52 0.72
N ARG A 78 12.56 -4.15 -0.43
CA ARG A 78 12.29 -3.54 -1.74
C ARG A 78 10.92 -3.96 -2.22
N ARG A 79 10.01 -3.00 -2.39
CA ARG A 79 8.69 -3.27 -2.96
C ARG A 79 8.71 -3.34 -4.50
N PRO A 80 7.77 -4.05 -5.14
CA PRO A 80 7.72 -4.18 -6.61
C PRO A 80 7.36 -2.87 -7.32
N SER A 81 6.70 -1.95 -6.64
CA SER A 81 6.33 -0.64 -7.17
C SER A 81 7.46 0.38 -7.07
N GLY A 82 7.34 1.49 -7.79
CA GLY A 82 8.29 2.60 -7.75
C GLY A 82 8.09 3.54 -6.55
N GLY A 83 8.68 4.73 -6.65
CA GLY A 83 8.62 5.80 -5.64
C GLY A 83 9.74 5.71 -4.61
N ASN A 84 9.77 6.69 -3.70
CA ASN A 84 10.74 6.82 -2.61
C ASN A 84 10.38 5.94 -1.41
N ALA A 85 11.23 5.90 -0.40
CA ALA A 85 11.03 5.04 0.76
C ALA A 85 9.80 5.43 1.59
N VAL A 86 9.14 4.42 2.14
CA VAL A 86 7.99 4.52 3.04
C VAL A 86 8.31 3.82 4.34
N LEU A 87 8.16 4.53 5.45
CA LEU A 87 8.30 3.96 6.79
C LEU A 87 6.94 3.41 7.26
N HIS A 88 6.88 2.12 7.48
CA HIS A 88 5.73 1.38 8.00
C HIS A 88 5.90 1.21 9.51
N SER A 89 5.33 2.13 10.26
CA SER A 89 5.36 2.13 11.72
C SER A 89 4.01 2.63 12.24
N ARG A 90 3.23 1.72 12.86
CA ARG A 90 1.90 1.98 13.44
C ARG A 90 0.81 2.42 12.44
N GLY A 91 1.07 2.43 11.15
CA GLY A 91 0.11 2.75 10.10
C GLY A 91 -0.76 1.54 9.70
N LEU A 92 -1.50 1.71 8.64
CA LEU A 92 -2.28 0.68 7.97
C LEU A 92 -1.91 0.67 6.50
N THR A 93 -1.45 -0.46 6.01
CA THR A 93 -1.17 -0.63 4.59
C THR A 93 -2.38 -1.27 3.89
N TYR A 94 -2.69 -0.81 2.69
CA TYR A 94 -3.68 -1.46 1.83
C TYR A 94 -3.03 -1.96 0.54
N ALA A 95 -3.61 -2.99 -0.05
CA ALA A 95 -3.31 -3.43 -1.41
C ALA A 95 -4.60 -3.75 -2.16
N LEU A 96 -4.71 -3.21 -3.38
CA LEU A 96 -5.78 -3.44 -4.33
C LEU A 96 -5.17 -4.01 -5.61
N VAL A 97 -5.57 -5.23 -5.98
CA VAL A 97 -5.26 -5.81 -7.28
C VAL A 97 -6.48 -5.68 -8.17
N TRP A 98 -6.29 -5.12 -9.37
CA TRP A 98 -7.36 -4.90 -10.33
C TRP A 98 -7.00 -5.53 -11.67
N ARG A 99 -7.76 -6.53 -12.10
CA ARG A 99 -7.59 -7.18 -13.39
C ARG A 99 -8.15 -6.29 -14.49
N ASN A 100 -7.39 -6.10 -15.57
CA ASN A 100 -7.77 -5.30 -16.73
C ASN A 100 -8.35 -3.91 -16.38
N PRO A 101 -7.67 -3.09 -15.56
CA PRO A 101 -8.13 -1.74 -15.29
C PRO A 101 -8.06 -0.89 -16.57
N PRO A 102 -8.64 0.32 -16.59
CA PRO A 102 -8.45 1.25 -17.69
C PRO A 102 -6.98 1.41 -18.06
N LYS A 103 -6.62 1.27 -19.35
CA LYS A 103 -5.22 1.38 -19.82
C LYS A 103 -4.59 2.73 -19.50
N ASN A 104 -5.40 3.78 -19.35
CA ASN A 104 -4.93 5.09 -18.95
C ASN A 104 -4.62 5.10 -17.44
N LYS A 105 -3.32 5.15 -17.10
CA LYS A 105 -2.83 5.15 -15.71
C LYS A 105 -3.46 6.26 -14.87
N LYS A 106 -3.65 7.45 -15.42
CA LYS A 106 -4.28 8.58 -14.70
C LYS A 106 -5.72 8.24 -14.31
N LYS A 107 -6.51 7.63 -15.22
CA LYS A 107 -7.88 7.20 -14.90
C LYS A 107 -7.90 6.15 -13.79
N SER A 108 -6.95 5.20 -13.78
CA SER A 108 -6.85 4.19 -12.74
C SER A 108 -6.49 4.82 -11.39
N TYR A 109 -5.54 5.76 -11.36
CA TYR A 109 -5.23 6.51 -10.13
C TYR A 109 -6.42 7.31 -9.63
N LEU A 110 -7.13 8.03 -10.50
CA LEU A 110 -8.29 8.82 -10.11
C LEU A 110 -9.39 7.93 -9.50
N LYS A 111 -9.67 6.77 -10.09
CA LYS A 111 -10.68 5.86 -9.56
C LYS A 111 -10.30 5.25 -8.21
N THR A 112 -9.04 4.85 -8.06
CA THR A 112 -8.54 4.32 -6.79
C THR A 112 -8.35 5.41 -5.74
N ALA A 113 -8.05 6.65 -6.12
CA ALA A 113 -8.03 7.79 -5.21
C ALA A 113 -9.45 8.15 -4.74
N GLN A 114 -10.44 8.17 -5.64
CA GLN A 114 -11.85 8.43 -5.30
C GLN A 114 -12.37 7.45 -4.24
N TRP A 115 -12.06 6.17 -4.38
CA TRP A 115 -12.40 5.17 -3.38
C TRP A 115 -11.84 5.53 -1.99
N LEU A 116 -10.56 5.89 -1.92
CA LEU A 116 -9.91 6.23 -0.66
C LEU A 116 -10.46 7.53 -0.07
N THR A 117 -10.62 8.58 -0.88
CA THR A 117 -11.16 9.87 -0.41
C THR A 117 -12.59 9.73 0.09
N ASP A 118 -13.45 8.99 -0.61
CA ASP A 118 -14.83 8.76 -0.18
C ASP A 118 -14.90 7.97 1.15
N GLY A 119 -13.99 7.01 1.35
CA GLY A 119 -13.87 6.27 2.61
C GLY A 119 -13.41 7.15 3.76
N PHE A 120 -12.41 8.01 3.55
CA PHE A 120 -11.93 8.95 4.55
C PHE A 120 -12.95 10.05 4.85
N LYS A 121 -13.70 10.52 3.85
CA LYS A 121 -14.80 11.49 4.07
C LYS A 121 -15.87 10.92 4.99
N LYS A 122 -16.23 9.63 4.88
CA LYS A 122 -17.12 8.96 5.84
C LYS A 122 -16.53 8.91 7.25
N ALA A 123 -15.20 8.91 7.33
CA ALA A 123 -14.47 8.96 8.59
C ALA A 123 -14.31 10.37 9.16
N GLY A 124 -14.90 11.40 8.53
CA GLY A 124 -14.81 12.80 8.95
C GLY A 124 -13.53 13.51 8.48
N VAL A 125 -12.74 12.89 7.58
CA VAL A 125 -11.47 13.46 7.09
C VAL A 125 -11.56 13.74 5.59
N ASP A 126 -11.52 15.01 5.20
CA ASP A 126 -11.49 15.40 3.80
C ASP A 126 -10.06 15.30 3.25
N LEU A 127 -9.88 14.44 2.25
CA LEU A 127 -8.60 14.26 1.56
C LEU A 127 -8.71 14.64 0.08
N PHE A 128 -7.62 15.17 -0.45
CA PHE A 128 -7.48 15.66 -1.81
C PHE A 128 -6.27 15.00 -2.49
N LEU A 129 -6.26 15.00 -3.81
CA LEU A 129 -5.07 14.59 -4.56
C LEU A 129 -3.92 15.57 -4.36
N GLY A 130 -2.72 15.08 -4.13
CA GLY A 130 -1.52 15.90 -4.13
C GLY A 130 -1.26 16.51 -5.52
N ASN A 131 -0.61 17.66 -5.56
CA ASN A 131 -0.39 18.43 -6.78
C ASN A 131 1.09 18.78 -7.05
N GLN A 132 2.01 18.28 -6.22
CA GLN A 132 3.44 18.56 -6.37
C GLN A 132 4.08 17.64 -7.43
N PRO A 133 5.10 18.12 -8.16
CA PRO A 133 5.87 17.29 -9.07
C PRO A 133 6.66 16.23 -8.31
N VAL A 134 6.97 15.12 -8.99
CA VAL A 134 7.81 14.05 -8.42
C VAL A 134 9.22 14.59 -8.14
N ASN A 135 9.65 14.51 -6.89
CA ASN A 135 11.02 14.85 -6.50
C ASN A 135 11.84 13.56 -6.26
N ILE A 136 12.68 13.20 -7.25
CA ILE A 136 13.54 12.00 -7.21
C ILE A 136 14.78 12.18 -6.33
N SER A 137 15.18 13.39 -6.00
CA SER A 137 16.34 13.64 -5.12
C SER A 137 16.05 13.39 -3.64
N ASN A 138 14.77 13.32 -3.27
CA ASN A 138 14.37 13.08 -1.89
C ASN A 138 14.16 11.58 -1.62
N SER A 139 14.79 11.05 -0.59
CA SER A 139 14.68 9.64 -0.20
C SER A 139 13.35 9.30 0.50
N ASN A 140 12.63 10.28 1.03
CA ASN A 140 11.37 10.12 1.76
C ASN A 140 10.16 10.33 0.84
N CYS A 141 9.29 9.31 0.72
CA CYS A 141 8.08 9.40 -0.09
C CYS A 141 7.05 10.40 0.47
N PHE A 142 7.06 10.67 1.78
CA PHE A 142 6.09 11.58 2.42
C PHE A 142 6.51 13.05 2.43
N SER A 143 7.68 13.40 1.90
CA SER A 143 8.12 14.80 1.80
C SER A 143 7.58 15.55 0.59
N THR A 144 7.02 14.83 -0.39
CA THR A 144 6.36 15.42 -1.57
C THR A 144 5.03 14.70 -1.82
N SER A 145 4.04 15.43 -2.32
CA SER A 145 2.68 14.91 -2.54
C SER A 145 2.35 14.98 -4.03
N THR A 146 2.58 13.88 -4.72
CA THR A 146 2.22 13.74 -6.12
C THR A 146 0.73 13.44 -6.26
N PHE A 147 0.20 13.47 -7.48
CA PHE A 147 -1.20 13.14 -7.72
C PHE A 147 -1.59 11.67 -7.36
N ALA A 148 -0.63 10.83 -7.05
CA ALA A 148 -0.83 9.48 -6.52
C ALA A 148 -1.10 9.44 -5.00
N ASP A 149 -0.94 10.57 -4.34
CA ASP A 149 -0.97 10.71 -2.89
C ASP A 149 -2.22 11.46 -2.45
N LEU A 150 -2.65 11.24 -1.21
CA LEU A 150 -3.79 11.94 -0.64
C LEU A 150 -3.34 12.82 0.54
N VAL A 151 -3.73 14.08 0.48
CA VAL A 151 -3.36 15.13 1.42
C VAL A 151 -4.61 15.78 2.02
N ASP A 152 -4.47 16.37 3.21
CA ASP A 152 -5.50 17.25 3.77
C ASP A 152 -5.41 18.67 3.16
N LYS A 153 -6.31 19.56 3.59
CA LYS A 153 -6.33 20.97 3.17
C LYS A 153 -5.09 21.76 3.55
N GLU A 154 -4.32 21.29 4.54
CA GLU A 154 -3.05 21.87 4.98
C GLU A 154 -1.86 21.25 4.21
N ASN A 155 -2.13 20.41 3.19
CA ASN A 155 -1.16 19.68 2.39
C ASN A 155 -0.32 18.66 3.18
N ASN A 156 -0.79 18.19 4.33
CA ASN A 156 -0.18 17.08 5.04
C ASN A 156 -0.57 15.77 4.35
N LYS A 157 0.39 14.95 4.01
CA LYS A 157 0.16 13.68 3.33
C LYS A 157 -0.30 12.61 4.32
N HIS A 158 -1.54 12.15 4.14
CA HIS A 158 -2.15 11.07 4.91
C HIS A 158 -1.92 9.69 4.29
N ILE A 159 -1.93 9.62 2.95
CA ILE A 159 -1.79 8.35 2.23
C ILE A 159 -0.76 8.52 1.12
N GLY A 160 0.25 7.65 1.13
CA GLY A 160 1.19 7.51 0.02
C GLY A 160 0.88 6.25 -0.78
N SER A 161 0.63 6.36 -2.08
CA SER A 161 0.27 5.25 -2.95
C SER A 161 1.25 5.06 -4.09
N ALA A 162 1.43 3.80 -4.50
CA ALA A 162 2.23 3.45 -5.66
C ALA A 162 1.55 2.33 -6.46
N GLN A 163 1.76 2.37 -7.78
CA GLN A 163 1.22 1.36 -8.70
C GLN A 163 2.33 0.50 -9.30
N TYR A 164 2.03 -0.78 -9.46
CA TYR A 164 2.83 -1.73 -10.22
C TYR A 164 1.96 -2.40 -11.28
N TRP A 165 2.35 -2.22 -12.53
CA TRP A 165 1.67 -2.78 -13.69
C TRP A 165 2.44 -3.97 -14.24
N LYS A 166 1.78 -5.11 -14.40
CA LYS A 166 2.34 -6.33 -14.99
C LYS A 166 1.28 -7.01 -15.86
N LYS A 167 1.61 -7.31 -17.10
CA LYS A 167 0.70 -7.96 -18.09
C LYS A 167 -0.67 -7.28 -18.24
N GLY A 168 -0.76 -5.95 -18.11
CA GLY A 168 -2.02 -5.20 -18.22
C GLY A 168 -2.88 -5.20 -16.96
N HIS A 169 -2.43 -5.81 -15.87
CA HIS A 169 -3.08 -5.83 -14.56
C HIS A 169 -2.39 -4.87 -13.60
N LEU A 170 -3.12 -4.40 -12.62
CA LEU A 170 -2.69 -3.38 -11.65
C LEU A 170 -2.63 -3.95 -10.24
N LEU A 171 -1.50 -3.76 -9.59
CA LEU A 171 -1.38 -3.73 -8.14
C LEU A 171 -1.19 -2.27 -7.72
N GLN A 172 -2.10 -1.73 -6.91
CA GLN A 172 -1.88 -0.50 -6.17
C GLN A 172 -1.81 -0.82 -4.69
N HIS A 173 -0.76 -0.34 -4.04
CA HIS A 173 -0.66 -0.42 -2.60
C HIS A 173 -0.22 0.92 -2.02
N GLY A 174 -0.49 1.14 -0.74
CA GLY A 174 -0.18 2.40 -0.09
C GLY A 174 -0.23 2.31 1.42
N GLU A 175 0.48 3.24 2.05
CA GLU A 175 0.50 3.39 3.50
C GLU A 175 -0.44 4.51 3.91
N ILE A 176 -1.34 4.19 4.81
CA ILE A 176 -2.23 5.11 5.51
C ILE A 176 -1.58 5.45 6.85
N LEU A 177 -1.13 6.69 7.01
CA LEU A 177 -0.57 7.16 8.27
C LEU A 177 -1.68 7.30 9.32
N ILE A 178 -1.47 6.72 10.51
CA ILE A 178 -2.39 6.83 11.64
C ILE A 178 -1.71 7.53 12.81
N GLU A 179 -0.68 6.92 13.38
CA GLU A 179 0.11 7.45 14.48
C GLU A 179 1.61 7.20 14.25
N PRO A 180 2.21 7.86 13.24
CA PRO A 180 3.61 7.60 12.90
C PRO A 180 4.54 7.94 14.08
N SER A 181 5.51 7.06 14.34
CA SER A 181 6.51 7.27 15.39
C SER A 181 7.40 8.47 15.07
N LYS A 182 7.20 9.59 15.77
CA LYS A 182 8.00 10.83 15.59
C LYS A 182 9.49 10.56 15.75
N GLN A 183 9.87 9.77 16.74
CA GLN A 183 11.26 9.45 17.03
C GLN A 183 11.90 8.63 15.91
N LEU A 184 11.22 7.57 15.45
CA LEU A 184 11.75 6.71 14.38
C LEU A 184 11.77 7.46 13.05
N TRP A 185 10.73 8.26 12.78
CA TRP A 185 10.67 9.10 11.57
C TRP A 185 11.85 10.06 11.47
N LYS A 186 12.17 10.74 12.59
CA LYS A 186 13.33 11.64 12.66
C LYS A 186 14.64 10.89 12.44
N LYS A 187 14.79 9.68 12.99
CA LYS A 187 16.00 8.85 12.80
C LYS A 187 16.16 8.40 11.34
N VAL A 188 15.07 8.05 10.67
CA VAL A 188 15.10 7.53 9.29
C VAL A 188 15.22 8.67 8.27
N PHE A 189 14.48 9.76 8.43
CA PHE A 189 14.35 10.80 7.41
C PHE A 189 14.96 12.14 7.80
N ASN A 190 15.46 12.29 9.01
CA ASN A 190 15.99 13.53 9.59
C ASN A 190 14.97 14.69 9.66
N ILE A 191 13.68 14.39 9.50
CA ILE A 191 12.56 15.31 9.63
C ILE A 191 11.46 14.65 10.46
N GLY A 192 10.47 15.43 10.93
CA GLY A 192 9.26 14.87 11.56
C GLY A 192 8.31 14.25 10.53
N PRO A 193 7.36 13.40 10.98
CA PRO A 193 6.27 12.96 10.12
C PRO A 193 5.33 14.12 9.77
N PRO A 194 4.51 13.98 8.71
CA PRO A 194 3.42 14.92 8.44
C PRO A 194 2.54 15.14 9.66
N ASN A 195 2.05 16.36 9.84
CA ASN A 195 1.15 16.70 10.95
C ASN A 195 -0.29 16.26 10.62
N ILE A 196 -0.54 14.97 10.75
CA ILE A 196 -1.86 14.42 10.48
C ILE A 196 -2.76 14.55 11.71
N LYS A 197 -3.93 15.16 11.51
CA LYS A 197 -5.00 15.26 12.52
C LYS A 197 -6.03 14.16 12.25
N ASN A 198 -5.70 12.91 12.59
CA ASN A 198 -6.66 11.82 12.48
C ASN A 198 -7.50 11.75 13.76
N GLU A 199 -8.79 12.05 13.63
CA GLU A 199 -9.77 11.81 14.69
C GLU A 199 -10.02 10.31 14.88
N ILE A 200 -9.84 9.51 13.79
CA ILE A 200 -10.01 8.06 13.84
C ILE A 200 -8.65 7.37 13.87
N LYS A 201 -8.33 6.82 15.03
CA LYS A 201 -7.13 5.99 15.25
C LYS A 201 -7.41 4.49 15.11
N GLU A 202 -8.66 4.09 15.13
CA GLU A 202 -9.09 2.70 15.07
C GLU A 202 -9.02 2.16 13.64
N LYS A 203 -8.05 1.27 13.38
CA LYS A 203 -7.85 0.66 12.06
C LYS A 203 -9.10 -0.02 11.52
N ASP A 204 -9.86 -0.69 12.38
CA ASP A 204 -11.07 -1.43 11.99
C ASP A 204 -12.17 -0.49 11.48
N LYS A 205 -12.32 0.71 12.06
CA LYS A 205 -13.24 1.72 11.55
C LYS A 205 -12.82 2.22 10.16
N ILE A 206 -11.52 2.51 9.98
CA ILE A 206 -10.98 2.91 8.67
C ILE A 206 -11.25 1.81 7.64
N ILE A 207 -10.93 0.55 7.95
CA ILE A 207 -11.19 -0.60 7.08
C ILE A 207 -12.67 -0.71 6.72
N LYS A 208 -13.57 -0.57 7.69
CA LYS A 208 -15.02 -0.59 7.47
C LYS A 208 -15.44 0.47 6.45
N PHE A 209 -15.06 1.73 6.65
CA PHE A 209 -15.41 2.82 5.75
C PHE A 209 -14.81 2.65 4.34
N LEU A 210 -13.58 2.16 4.26
CA LEU A 210 -12.94 1.87 2.97
C LEU A 210 -13.62 0.71 2.23
N LYS A 211 -14.07 -0.34 2.91
CA LYS A 211 -14.84 -1.43 2.29
C LYS A 211 -16.19 -0.94 1.76
N GLU A 212 -16.91 -0.15 2.53
CA GLU A 212 -18.19 0.46 2.11
C GLU A 212 -17.99 1.40 0.90
N SER A 213 -16.93 2.19 0.94
CA SER A 213 -16.59 3.10 -0.15
C SER A 213 -16.16 2.34 -1.42
N LEU A 214 -15.47 1.21 -1.29
CA LEU A 214 -15.11 0.38 -2.44
C LEU A 214 -16.38 -0.09 -3.19
N ILE A 215 -17.36 -0.62 -2.47
CA ILE A 215 -18.63 -1.07 -3.06
C ILE A 215 -19.38 0.08 -3.74
N LYS A 216 -19.33 1.29 -3.17
CA LYS A 216 -19.91 2.48 -3.81
C LYS A 216 -19.18 2.88 -5.10
N THR A 217 -17.87 2.81 -5.10
CA THR A 217 -17.03 3.19 -6.27
C THR A 217 -17.13 2.17 -7.41
N TRP A 218 -17.36 0.89 -7.07
CA TRP A 218 -17.60 -0.22 -8.00
C TRP A 218 -18.93 -0.91 -7.67
N PRO A 219 -20.08 -0.36 -8.11
CA PRO A 219 -21.41 -0.81 -7.63
C PRO A 219 -21.79 -2.26 -8.00
N ASN A 220 -21.08 -2.87 -8.97
CA ASN A 220 -21.33 -4.24 -9.40
C ASN A 220 -20.39 -5.27 -8.76
N ILE A 221 -19.82 -4.98 -7.60
CA ILE A 221 -18.91 -5.89 -6.89
C ILE A 221 -19.54 -6.42 -5.60
N LYS A 222 -19.04 -7.60 -5.19
CA LYS A 222 -19.31 -8.21 -3.88
C LYS A 222 -17.99 -8.61 -3.24
N LEU A 223 -17.74 -8.17 -2.01
CA LEU A 223 -16.60 -8.63 -1.22
C LEU A 223 -16.85 -10.04 -0.72
N SER A 224 -15.94 -10.96 -1.05
CA SER A 224 -15.94 -12.34 -0.60
C SER A 224 -14.69 -12.62 0.20
N ASN A 225 -14.85 -13.18 1.39
CA ASN A 225 -13.73 -13.49 2.26
C ASN A 225 -12.89 -14.62 1.65
N TYR A 226 -11.63 -14.31 1.31
CA TYR A 226 -10.68 -15.24 0.73
C TYR A 226 -9.70 -15.73 1.80
N LYS A 227 -9.74 -17.02 2.10
CA LYS A 227 -8.80 -17.67 3.01
C LYS A 227 -7.68 -18.32 2.20
N LEU A 228 -6.44 -17.92 2.47
CA LEU A 228 -5.25 -18.55 1.87
C LEU A 228 -5.20 -20.03 2.25
N ASP A 229 -5.30 -20.90 1.26
CA ASP A 229 -5.16 -22.34 1.45
C ASP A 229 -3.68 -22.77 1.55
N LYS A 230 -3.42 -24.07 1.63
CA LYS A 230 -2.06 -24.63 1.74
C LYS A 230 -1.22 -24.31 0.50
N LYS A 231 -1.79 -24.43 -0.70
CA LYS A 231 -1.09 -24.15 -1.97
C LYS A 231 -0.77 -22.67 -2.11
N ASP A 232 -1.70 -21.81 -1.76
CA ASP A 232 -1.48 -20.35 -1.74
C ASP A 232 -0.31 -19.99 -0.82
N LYS A 233 -0.29 -20.54 0.41
CA LYS A 233 0.77 -20.30 1.40
C LYS A 233 2.14 -20.80 0.92
N GLU A 234 2.20 -21.97 0.28
CA GLU A 234 3.43 -22.49 -0.31
C GLU A 234 3.95 -21.59 -1.44
N MET A 235 3.05 -21.08 -2.30
CA MET A 235 3.42 -20.16 -3.37
C MET A 235 3.87 -18.81 -2.80
N ILE A 236 3.18 -18.26 -1.82
CA ILE A 236 3.57 -17.03 -1.13
C ILE A 236 4.94 -17.17 -0.49
N HIS A 237 5.21 -18.29 0.18
CA HIS A 237 6.51 -18.57 0.78
C HIS A 237 7.65 -18.59 -0.27
N ARG A 238 7.45 -19.27 -1.40
CA ARG A 238 8.41 -19.23 -2.52
C ARG A 238 8.63 -17.82 -3.05
N LEU A 239 7.55 -17.06 -3.26
CA LEU A 239 7.65 -15.67 -3.72
C LEU A 239 8.39 -14.79 -2.72
N ALA A 240 8.23 -15.02 -1.40
CA ALA A 240 8.96 -14.30 -0.36
C ALA A 240 10.47 -14.57 -0.47
N ILE A 241 10.88 -15.82 -0.55
CA ILE A 241 12.29 -16.23 -0.67
C ILE A 241 12.89 -15.68 -1.97
N ASP A 242 12.23 -15.91 -3.11
CA ASP A 242 12.79 -15.61 -4.43
C ASP A 242 12.91 -14.11 -4.71
N ASN A 243 11.97 -13.30 -4.19
CA ASN A 243 11.88 -11.90 -4.57
C ASN A 243 12.22 -10.92 -3.44
N PHE A 244 12.14 -11.32 -2.16
CA PHE A 244 12.14 -10.35 -1.07
C PHE A 244 13.14 -10.64 0.06
N GLU A 245 13.55 -11.88 0.30
CA GLU A 245 14.48 -12.21 1.40
C GLU A 245 15.94 -11.96 1.07
N ARG A 246 16.35 -12.05 -0.21
CA ARG A 246 17.75 -11.96 -0.63
C ARG A 246 18.31 -10.54 -0.70
N ILE A 247 17.51 -9.51 -0.42
CA ILE A 247 17.86 -8.14 -0.81
C ILE A 247 18.89 -7.49 0.14
N TYR A 248 19.03 -7.97 1.37
CA TYR A 248 19.97 -7.39 2.36
C TYR A 248 20.49 -8.45 3.35
N GLN A 249 21.06 -9.53 2.84
CA GLN A 249 21.99 -10.33 3.61
C GLN A 249 23.37 -9.65 3.51
N PHE A 250 23.73 -8.86 4.54
CA PHE A 250 25.07 -8.37 4.73
C PHE A 250 25.84 -9.30 5.65
#